data_201c4b294c81717d8d9dc68adce54430
#
_entry.id   201c4b294c81717d8d9dc68adce54430
#
_cell.length_a   1.000
_cell.length_b   1.000
_cell.length_c   1.000
_cell.angle_alpha   90.00
_cell.angle_beta   90.00
_cell.angle_gamma   90.00
#
_symmetry.space_group_name_H-M   'P 1'
#
loop_
_entity.id
_entity.type
_entity.pdbx_description
1 polymer ?
#
loop_
_entity_poly.entity_id
_entity_poly.type
_entity_poly.pdbx_seq_one_letter_code
_entity_poly.pdbx_strand_id
1 'polypeptide(L)'
;MKEEKSEKESKLKKRILQIIGTITVVCVLMITAGCGIMGMGSKSWIEKQVSDIEKVYPTENPEDLFEKFPIGFTIYQSRIIEENGKTYSIRLEMKGNKDIKKIEGEVKKVLLESKPYKETIVKESKVEYIKDKGLVLENPELVNELLPKNYFLFQKLKLNKDILKKLEVKEKGFSFETGRYNIKYLITNEEIDNYLGLNKEKVSFDINGEYSEIDKTYFHTIIIGKNTEIDFSEKVVEEEIDKENEE
;
A
#
# COMPACT_ATOMS: atom_id res chain seq x y z
N MET A 1 50.81 -42.43 -37.70
CA MET A 1 50.29 -42.81 -36.36
C MET A 1 50.56 -41.81 -35.27
N LYS A 2 51.75 -41.14 -35.14
CA LYS A 2 51.99 -40.09 -34.15
C LYS A 2 51.31 -38.74 -34.49
N GLU A 3 51.24 -38.35 -35.76
CA GLU A 3 50.60 -37.10 -36.19
C GLU A 3 49.09 -37.11 -36.01
N GLU A 4 48.43 -38.23 -36.32
CA GLU A 4 46.98 -38.38 -36.19
C GLU A 4 46.50 -38.33 -34.74
N LYS A 5 47.35 -38.79 -33.79
CA LYS A 5 47.08 -38.72 -32.36
C LYS A 5 47.18 -37.28 -31.84
N SER A 6 48.17 -36.50 -32.35
CA SER A 6 48.39 -35.10 -32.02
C SER A 6 47.23 -34.22 -32.51
N GLU A 7 46.71 -34.49 -33.71
CA GLU A 7 45.60 -33.74 -34.28
C GLU A 7 44.27 -34.00 -33.53
N LYS A 8 44.00 -35.24 -33.12
CA LYS A 8 42.85 -35.59 -32.28
C LYS A 8 42.90 -34.92 -30.91
N GLU A 9 44.06 -34.88 -30.26
CA GLU A 9 44.25 -34.19 -28.98
C GLU A 9 44.04 -32.68 -29.10
N SER A 10 44.51 -32.04 -30.17
CA SER A 10 44.31 -30.64 -30.44
C SER A 10 42.83 -30.28 -30.65
N LYS A 11 42.10 -31.10 -31.44
CA LYS A 11 40.65 -30.93 -31.65
C LYS A 11 39.85 -31.13 -30.35
N LEU A 12 40.25 -32.09 -29.53
CA LEU A 12 39.62 -32.34 -28.24
C LEU A 12 39.82 -31.14 -27.28
N LYS A 13 41.04 -30.60 -27.18
CA LYS A 13 41.35 -29.43 -26.37
C LYS A 13 40.53 -28.20 -26.80
N LYS A 14 40.40 -27.95 -28.12
CA LYS A 14 39.57 -26.86 -28.63
C LYS A 14 38.09 -27.01 -28.25
N ARG A 15 37.52 -28.22 -28.35
CA ARG A 15 36.14 -28.49 -27.95
C ARG A 15 35.92 -28.30 -26.45
N ILE A 16 36.84 -28.77 -25.62
CA ILE A 16 36.78 -28.56 -24.16
C ILE A 16 36.83 -27.08 -23.83
N LEU A 17 37.72 -26.30 -24.48
CA LEU A 17 37.82 -24.85 -24.25
C LEU A 17 36.55 -24.12 -24.68
N GLN A 18 35.90 -24.53 -25.78
CA GLN A 18 34.60 -23.99 -26.21
C GLN A 18 33.47 -24.28 -25.20
N ILE A 19 33.40 -25.51 -24.69
CA ILE A 19 32.40 -25.92 -23.68
C ILE A 19 32.60 -25.13 -22.39
N ILE A 20 33.83 -24.98 -21.90
CA ILE A 20 34.14 -24.19 -20.71
C ILE A 20 33.75 -22.72 -20.94
N GLY A 21 34.08 -22.14 -22.09
CA GLY A 21 33.69 -20.76 -22.42
C GLY A 21 32.17 -20.57 -22.44
N THR A 22 31.43 -21.51 -23.00
CA THR A 22 29.96 -21.46 -23.05
C THR A 22 29.35 -21.58 -21.64
N ILE A 23 29.85 -22.47 -20.81
CA ILE A 23 29.39 -22.64 -19.42
C ILE A 23 29.67 -21.35 -18.62
N THR A 24 30.86 -20.76 -18.79
CA THR A 24 31.20 -19.51 -18.09
C THR A 24 30.28 -18.38 -18.48
N VAL A 25 29.94 -18.22 -19.77
CA VAL A 25 29.00 -17.19 -20.24
C VAL A 25 27.60 -17.41 -19.67
N VAL A 26 27.11 -18.66 -19.67
CA VAL A 26 25.80 -19.01 -19.11
C VAL A 26 25.77 -18.75 -17.60
N CYS A 27 26.82 -19.09 -16.86
CA CYS A 27 26.91 -18.78 -15.42
C CYS A 27 26.92 -17.28 -15.16
N VAL A 28 27.65 -16.47 -15.94
CA VAL A 28 27.67 -15.01 -15.81
C VAL A 28 26.29 -14.43 -16.12
N LEU A 29 25.60 -14.92 -17.15
CA LEU A 29 24.24 -14.46 -17.47
C LEU A 29 23.24 -14.82 -16.36
N MET A 30 23.35 -16.01 -15.75
CA MET A 30 22.49 -16.39 -14.61
C MET A 30 22.78 -15.56 -13.37
N ILE A 31 24.03 -15.19 -13.10
CA ILE A 31 24.39 -14.32 -11.98
C ILE A 31 23.86 -12.89 -12.19
N THR A 32 23.96 -12.35 -13.42
CA THR A 32 23.46 -11.00 -13.71
C THR A 32 21.93 -10.92 -13.72
N ALA A 33 21.24 -11.95 -14.25
CA ALA A 33 19.78 -12.04 -14.16
C ALA A 33 19.31 -12.29 -12.72
N GLY A 34 20.05 -13.09 -11.94
CA GLY A 34 19.75 -13.39 -10.54
C GLY A 34 19.93 -12.21 -9.59
N CYS A 35 20.83 -11.25 -9.89
CA CYS A 35 21.03 -10.07 -9.04
C CYS A 35 19.79 -9.16 -8.95
N GLY A 36 18.99 -9.06 -10.00
CA GLY A 36 17.73 -8.32 -9.98
C GLY A 36 16.66 -8.98 -9.09
N ILE A 37 16.55 -10.31 -9.20
CA ILE A 37 15.58 -11.12 -8.43
C ILE A 37 16.03 -11.30 -6.97
N MET A 38 17.34 -11.46 -6.71
CA MET A 38 17.89 -11.63 -5.37
C MET A 38 17.71 -10.37 -4.47
N GLY A 39 17.47 -9.19 -5.03
CA GLY A 39 17.20 -7.96 -4.28
C GLY A 39 15.73 -7.75 -3.89
N MET A 40 14.79 -8.38 -4.60
CA MET A 40 13.36 -8.23 -4.33
C MET A 40 13.00 -8.77 -2.95
N GLY A 41 12.11 -8.06 -2.24
CA GLY A 41 11.73 -8.41 -0.87
C GLY A 41 12.79 -8.06 0.21
N SER A 42 13.97 -7.54 -0.17
CA SER A 42 14.89 -6.97 0.83
C SER A 42 14.30 -5.69 1.45
N LYS A 43 14.73 -5.34 2.68
CA LYS A 43 14.29 -4.11 3.34
C LYS A 43 14.46 -2.89 2.43
N SER A 44 15.63 -2.72 1.84
CA SER A 44 15.94 -1.59 0.96
C SER A 44 15.11 -1.56 -0.31
N TRP A 45 14.77 -2.73 -0.86
CA TRP A 45 13.91 -2.83 -2.02
C TRP A 45 12.47 -2.43 -1.66
N ILE A 46 11.89 -2.99 -0.57
CA ILE A 46 10.54 -2.63 -0.11
C ILE A 46 10.48 -1.14 0.24
N GLU A 47 11.46 -0.61 0.99
CA GLU A 47 11.51 0.83 1.32
C GLU A 47 11.59 1.73 0.07
N LYS A 48 12.17 1.23 -1.03
CA LYS A 48 12.14 1.93 -2.31
C LYS A 48 10.73 1.89 -2.92
N GLN A 49 10.03 0.75 -2.85
CA GLN A 49 8.66 0.65 -3.38
C GLN A 49 7.68 1.52 -2.59
N VAL A 50 7.81 1.60 -1.26
CA VAL A 50 6.94 2.44 -0.43
C VAL A 50 7.34 3.92 -0.43
N SER A 51 8.44 4.32 -1.10
CA SER A 51 8.93 5.69 -1.01
C SER A 51 8.00 6.73 -1.65
N ASP A 52 7.17 6.34 -2.61
CA ASP A 52 6.18 7.21 -3.25
C ASP A 52 4.93 7.47 -2.38
N ILE A 53 4.85 6.86 -1.19
CA ILE A 53 3.81 7.18 -0.20
C ILE A 53 3.81 8.67 0.14
N GLU A 54 4.96 9.35 0.02
CA GLU A 54 5.10 10.80 0.18
C GLU A 54 4.27 11.60 -0.84
N LYS A 55 3.82 10.98 -1.94
CA LYS A 55 2.90 11.59 -2.89
C LYS A 55 1.55 11.95 -2.22
N VAL A 56 1.13 11.19 -1.21
CA VAL A 56 -0.13 11.38 -0.50
C VAL A 56 0.08 11.90 0.93
N TYR A 57 1.11 11.44 1.64
CA TYR A 57 1.33 11.70 3.07
C TYR A 57 2.49 12.72 3.33
N PRO A 58 2.22 14.04 3.57
CA PRO A 58 0.90 14.63 3.74
C PRO A 58 0.34 15.25 2.44
N THR A 59 -0.99 15.31 2.38
CA THR A 59 -1.73 16.19 1.48
C THR A 59 -2.68 17.00 2.34
N GLU A 60 -2.24 18.19 2.76
CA GLU A 60 -2.97 19.04 3.71
C GLU A 60 -4.37 19.42 3.22
N ASN A 61 -4.49 19.73 1.93
CA ASN A 61 -5.77 19.97 1.29
C ASN A 61 -6.11 18.76 0.39
N PRO A 62 -7.15 17.96 0.67
CA PRO A 62 -7.57 16.83 -0.15
C PRO A 62 -7.87 17.17 -1.62
N GLU A 63 -8.22 18.43 -1.94
CA GLU A 63 -8.42 18.85 -3.33
C GLU A 63 -7.12 18.82 -4.15
N ASP A 64 -5.94 18.88 -3.51
CA ASP A 64 -4.65 18.76 -4.18
C ASP A 64 -4.41 17.33 -4.74
N LEU A 65 -5.21 16.35 -4.32
CA LEU A 65 -5.19 15.01 -4.90
C LEU A 65 -5.62 15.01 -6.38
N PHE A 66 -6.42 15.98 -6.83
CA PHE A 66 -6.79 16.11 -8.24
C PHE A 66 -5.60 16.47 -9.15
N GLU A 67 -4.58 17.13 -8.60
CA GLU A 67 -3.34 17.40 -9.34
C GLU A 67 -2.43 16.16 -9.36
N LYS A 68 -2.46 15.37 -8.27
CA LYS A 68 -1.64 14.16 -8.12
C LYS A 68 -2.20 12.96 -8.88
N PHE A 69 -3.53 12.92 -9.02
CA PHE A 69 -4.31 11.87 -9.67
C PHE A 69 -5.30 12.49 -10.68
N PRO A 70 -4.82 12.85 -11.87
CA PRO A 70 -5.62 13.60 -12.84
C PRO A 70 -6.82 12.86 -13.42
N ILE A 71 -6.83 11.51 -13.31
CA ILE A 71 -7.92 10.66 -13.80
C ILE A 71 -9.06 10.61 -12.78
N GLY A 72 -8.72 10.66 -11.50
CA GLY A 72 -9.61 10.53 -10.36
C GLY A 72 -8.94 9.69 -9.27
N PHE A 73 -9.57 9.63 -8.12
CA PHE A 73 -9.08 8.85 -6.98
C PHE A 73 -10.22 8.41 -6.08
N THR A 74 -9.98 7.34 -5.33
CA THR A 74 -10.87 6.91 -4.25
C THR A 74 -10.10 6.81 -2.95
N ILE A 75 -10.69 7.33 -1.87
CA ILE A 75 -10.18 7.27 -0.50
C ILE A 75 -11.02 6.28 0.27
N TYR A 76 -10.37 5.30 0.89
CA TYR A 76 -11.01 4.35 1.78
C TYR A 76 -10.44 4.49 3.18
N GLN A 77 -11.32 4.48 4.19
CA GLN A 77 -10.94 4.29 5.58
C GLN A 77 -11.79 3.21 6.21
N SER A 78 -11.21 2.46 7.13
CA SER A 78 -11.94 1.52 7.97
C SER A 78 -11.40 1.59 9.40
N ARG A 79 -12.31 1.57 10.38
CA ARG A 79 -11.99 1.50 11.80
C ARG A 79 -12.80 0.41 12.45
N ILE A 80 -12.15 -0.47 13.20
CA ILE A 80 -12.82 -1.48 14.01
C ILE A 80 -13.07 -0.91 15.41
N ILE A 81 -14.27 -1.07 15.91
CA ILE A 81 -14.68 -0.65 17.23
C ILE A 81 -15.50 -1.74 17.93
N GLU A 82 -15.38 -1.81 19.25
CA GLU A 82 -16.21 -2.68 20.06
C GLU A 82 -17.17 -1.84 20.91
N GLU A 83 -18.47 -2.16 20.82
CA GLU A 83 -19.52 -1.53 21.59
C GLU A 83 -20.49 -2.58 22.13
N ASN A 84 -20.67 -2.61 23.45
CA ASN A 84 -21.60 -3.53 24.12
C ASN A 84 -21.38 -5.02 23.77
N GLY A 85 -20.09 -5.42 23.66
CA GLY A 85 -19.70 -6.80 23.32
C GLY A 85 -19.97 -7.19 21.85
N LYS A 86 -20.21 -6.22 20.98
CA LYS A 86 -20.35 -6.41 19.55
C LYS A 86 -19.25 -5.68 18.79
N THR A 87 -18.76 -6.28 17.72
CA THR A 87 -17.72 -5.69 16.87
C THR A 87 -18.38 -4.98 15.68
N TYR A 88 -17.99 -3.75 15.44
CA TYR A 88 -18.42 -2.94 14.30
C TYR A 88 -17.23 -2.49 13.46
N SER A 89 -17.47 -2.31 12.16
CA SER A 89 -16.55 -1.62 11.26
C SER A 89 -17.20 -0.29 10.82
N ILE A 90 -16.52 0.82 11.06
CA ILE A 90 -16.87 2.10 10.44
C ILE A 90 -16.11 2.18 9.13
N ARG A 91 -16.80 2.23 8.00
CA ARG A 91 -16.22 2.25 6.66
C ARG A 91 -16.58 3.53 5.95
N LEU A 92 -15.59 4.27 5.52
CA LEU A 92 -15.70 5.49 4.72
C LEU A 92 -15.16 5.22 3.31
N GLU A 93 -15.94 5.54 2.30
CA GLU A 93 -15.51 5.54 0.90
C GLU A 93 -15.83 6.90 0.28
N MET A 94 -14.80 7.58 -0.26
CA MET A 94 -14.95 8.90 -0.88
C MET A 94 -14.31 8.87 -2.26
N LYS A 95 -15.04 9.40 -3.27
CA LYS A 95 -14.55 9.51 -4.65
C LYS A 95 -14.25 10.94 -5.01
N GLY A 96 -13.07 11.17 -5.55
CA GLY A 96 -12.69 12.44 -6.16
C GLY A 96 -13.10 12.49 -7.63
N ASN A 97 -14.22 13.15 -7.92
CA ASN A 97 -14.68 13.34 -9.29
C ASN A 97 -13.93 14.52 -9.94
N LYS A 98 -13.10 14.21 -10.95
CA LYS A 98 -12.24 15.19 -11.64
C LYS A 98 -13.03 16.26 -12.42
N ASP A 99 -14.21 15.90 -12.96
CA ASP A 99 -14.97 16.76 -13.88
C ASP A 99 -15.63 17.91 -13.12
N ILE A 100 -16.13 17.63 -11.93
CA ILE A 100 -16.80 18.62 -11.07
C ILE A 100 -15.95 19.05 -9.86
N LYS A 101 -14.73 18.49 -9.71
CA LYS A 101 -13.79 18.79 -8.61
C LYS A 101 -14.41 18.63 -7.22
N LYS A 102 -15.24 17.59 -7.05
CA LYS A 102 -15.86 17.23 -5.77
C LYS A 102 -15.26 15.96 -5.21
N ILE A 103 -15.18 15.89 -3.89
CA ILE A 103 -14.82 14.69 -3.13
C ILE A 103 -16.04 14.35 -2.29
N GLU A 104 -16.77 13.30 -2.68
CA GLU A 104 -18.01 12.88 -2.04
C GLU A 104 -18.11 11.37 -1.95
N GLY A 105 -18.95 10.88 -1.04
CA GLY A 105 -19.10 9.44 -0.85
C GLY A 105 -20.05 9.08 0.28
N GLU A 106 -19.73 8.01 0.99
CA GLU A 106 -20.59 7.49 2.06
C GLU A 106 -19.76 6.95 3.22
N VAL A 107 -20.34 6.98 4.41
CA VAL A 107 -19.82 6.31 5.60
C VAL A 107 -20.87 5.36 6.16
N LYS A 108 -20.43 4.15 6.52
CA LYS A 108 -21.28 3.08 7.05
C LYS A 108 -20.75 2.53 8.36
N LYS A 109 -21.63 2.29 9.32
CA LYS A 109 -21.37 1.44 10.48
C LYS A 109 -21.95 0.06 10.21
N VAL A 110 -21.09 -0.94 10.20
CA VAL A 110 -21.40 -2.32 9.84
C VAL A 110 -21.18 -3.21 11.07
N LEU A 111 -22.23 -3.91 11.52
CA LEU A 111 -22.10 -4.95 12.53
C LEU A 111 -21.44 -6.19 11.91
N LEU A 112 -20.39 -6.68 12.57
CA LEU A 112 -19.64 -7.87 12.17
C LEU A 112 -20.01 -9.04 13.10
N GLU A 113 -20.65 -10.08 12.56
CA GLU A 113 -20.97 -11.31 13.26
C GLU A 113 -20.08 -12.43 12.75
N SER A 114 -19.46 -13.20 13.64
CA SER A 114 -18.46 -14.21 13.24
C SER A 114 -19.03 -15.61 13.02
N LYS A 115 -20.19 -15.94 13.62
CA LYS A 115 -20.77 -17.31 13.59
C LYS A 115 -22.30 -17.28 13.46
N PRO A 116 -22.85 -17.44 12.23
CA PRO A 116 -22.18 -17.45 10.94
C PRO A 116 -21.62 -16.08 10.62
N TYR A 117 -20.62 -16.00 9.70
CA TYR A 117 -20.12 -14.70 9.25
C TYR A 117 -21.26 -13.94 8.55
N LYS A 118 -21.54 -12.75 9.05
CA LYS A 118 -22.57 -11.86 8.49
C LYS A 118 -22.18 -10.42 8.73
N GLU A 119 -22.39 -9.60 7.72
CA GLU A 119 -22.29 -8.15 7.81
C GLU A 119 -23.68 -7.53 7.72
N THR A 120 -23.97 -6.57 8.62
CA THR A 120 -25.24 -5.84 8.61
C THR A 120 -24.98 -4.35 8.77
N ILE A 121 -25.37 -3.54 7.78
CA ILE A 121 -25.31 -2.08 7.89
C ILE A 121 -26.32 -1.65 8.94
N VAL A 122 -25.86 -0.98 9.98
CA VAL A 122 -26.71 -0.50 11.07
C VAL A 122 -26.97 1.00 11.01
N LYS A 123 -26.01 1.75 10.44
CA LYS A 123 -26.13 3.20 10.17
C LYS A 123 -25.36 3.56 8.92
N GLU A 124 -25.82 4.58 8.20
CA GLU A 124 -25.12 5.13 7.05
C GLU A 124 -25.45 6.60 6.85
N SER A 125 -24.57 7.34 6.22
CA SER A 125 -24.77 8.73 5.79
C SER A 125 -23.92 9.02 4.56
N LYS A 126 -24.40 9.90 3.69
CA LYS A 126 -23.56 10.53 2.68
C LYS A 126 -22.57 11.48 3.34
N VAL A 127 -21.43 11.65 2.71
CA VAL A 127 -20.32 12.49 3.16
C VAL A 127 -19.81 13.32 1.99
N GLU A 128 -19.52 14.59 2.22
CA GLU A 128 -18.85 15.48 1.29
C GLU A 128 -17.63 16.12 1.99
N TYR A 129 -16.50 16.24 1.29
CA TYR A 129 -15.43 17.09 1.74
C TYR A 129 -15.69 18.52 1.29
N ILE A 130 -15.73 19.43 2.23
CA ILE A 130 -15.91 20.87 1.98
C ILE A 130 -14.67 21.58 2.48
N LYS A 131 -14.02 22.36 1.60
CA LYS A 131 -12.87 23.17 1.97
C LYS A 131 -13.15 24.00 3.21
N ASP A 132 -12.19 24.08 4.11
CA ASP A 132 -12.26 24.78 5.41
C ASP A 132 -13.25 24.20 6.45
N LYS A 133 -14.13 23.26 6.07
CA LYS A 133 -15.01 22.55 7.00
C LYS A 133 -14.58 21.10 7.23
N GLY A 134 -13.84 20.50 6.26
CA GLY A 134 -13.47 19.10 6.27
C GLY A 134 -14.61 18.18 5.83
N LEU A 135 -14.70 16.99 6.42
CA LEU A 135 -15.73 16.01 6.13
C LEU A 135 -17.07 16.41 6.78
N VAL A 136 -18.11 16.51 5.99
CA VAL A 136 -19.46 16.92 6.41
C VAL A 136 -20.45 15.83 6.04
N LEU A 137 -21.23 15.35 7.03
CA LEU A 137 -22.28 14.37 6.82
C LEU A 137 -23.60 15.04 6.39
N GLU A 138 -24.34 14.35 5.52
CA GLU A 138 -25.75 14.71 5.23
C GLU A 138 -26.62 14.61 6.49
N ASN A 139 -26.34 13.63 7.39
CA ASN A 139 -27.01 13.43 8.67
C ASN A 139 -26.11 13.88 9.83
N PRO A 140 -26.17 15.17 10.26
CA PRO A 140 -25.25 15.73 11.24
C PRO A 140 -25.31 15.08 12.63
N GLU A 141 -26.44 14.47 12.99
CA GLU A 141 -26.63 13.76 14.27
C GLU A 141 -25.77 12.50 14.38
N LEU A 142 -25.28 11.96 13.26
CA LEU A 142 -24.44 10.77 13.22
C LEU A 142 -22.94 11.08 13.28
N VAL A 143 -22.53 12.36 13.27
CA VAL A 143 -21.12 12.78 13.21
C VAL A 143 -20.28 12.14 14.31
N ASN A 144 -20.71 12.21 15.56
CA ASN A 144 -19.95 11.72 16.69
C ASN A 144 -19.71 10.20 16.64
N GLU A 145 -20.59 9.48 15.96
CA GLU A 145 -20.53 8.02 15.86
C GLU A 145 -19.77 7.56 14.61
N LEU A 146 -20.03 8.21 13.45
CA LEU A 146 -19.49 7.77 12.17
C LEU A 146 -18.19 8.47 11.79
N LEU A 147 -18.04 9.74 12.11
CA LEU A 147 -16.87 10.56 11.74
C LEU A 147 -16.37 11.40 12.94
N PRO A 148 -15.75 10.78 13.96
CA PRO A 148 -15.24 11.52 15.12
C PRO A 148 -14.11 12.51 14.76
N LYS A 149 -13.53 12.38 13.58
CA LYS A 149 -12.59 13.33 12.97
C LYS A 149 -13.14 13.80 11.63
N ASN A 150 -13.13 15.10 11.40
CA ASN A 150 -13.61 15.72 10.16
C ASN A 150 -12.50 15.87 9.10
N TYR A 151 -11.43 15.09 9.20
CA TYR A 151 -10.29 15.12 8.30
C TYR A 151 -9.73 13.71 8.10
N PHE A 152 -8.97 13.50 7.02
CA PHE A 152 -8.26 12.25 6.75
C PHE A 152 -6.91 12.23 7.46
N LEU A 153 -6.44 11.06 7.85
CA LEU A 153 -5.14 10.93 8.51
C LEU A 153 -4.00 11.42 7.59
N PHE A 154 -4.08 11.17 6.28
CA PHE A 154 -3.07 11.61 5.32
C PHE A 154 -2.92 13.15 5.25
N GLN A 155 -3.88 13.94 5.73
CA GLN A 155 -3.75 15.39 5.72
C GLN A 155 -2.68 15.90 6.69
N LYS A 156 -2.38 15.13 7.73
CA LYS A 156 -1.45 15.54 8.80
C LYS A 156 -0.26 14.59 8.95
N LEU A 157 -0.45 13.30 8.70
CA LEU A 157 0.61 12.32 8.86
C LEU A 157 1.68 12.51 7.79
N LYS A 158 2.89 12.87 8.23
CA LYS A 158 4.04 13.04 7.35
C LYS A 158 4.80 11.73 7.23
N LEU A 159 4.87 11.20 6.01
CA LEU A 159 5.65 10.02 5.66
C LEU A 159 6.58 10.35 4.49
N ASN A 160 7.83 9.95 4.61
CA ASN A 160 8.81 9.98 3.53
C ASN A 160 9.91 8.95 3.78
N LYS A 161 10.73 8.74 2.79
CA LYS A 161 11.83 7.77 2.84
C LYS A 161 12.74 7.94 4.05
N ASP A 162 13.06 9.19 4.44
CA ASP A 162 14.00 9.46 5.54
C ASP A 162 13.36 9.21 6.91
N ILE A 163 12.06 9.40 7.03
CA ILE A 163 11.30 9.03 8.23
C ILE A 163 11.24 7.51 8.34
N LEU A 164 10.79 6.83 7.26
CA LEU A 164 10.62 5.37 7.25
C LEU A 164 11.91 4.62 7.56
N LYS A 165 13.05 5.06 7.02
CA LYS A 165 14.37 4.46 7.32
C LYS A 165 14.77 4.46 8.79
N LYS A 166 14.26 5.42 9.56
CA LYS A 166 14.59 5.57 11.00
C LYS A 166 13.69 4.69 11.88
N LEU A 167 12.61 4.16 11.33
CA LEU A 167 11.67 3.34 12.08
C LEU A 167 12.21 1.92 12.30
N GLU A 168 11.83 1.35 13.44
CA GLU A 168 12.13 -0.04 13.79
C GLU A 168 11.25 -0.99 12.96
N VAL A 169 11.86 -1.73 12.04
CA VAL A 169 11.14 -2.75 11.25
C VAL A 169 10.91 -3.99 12.11
N LYS A 170 9.66 -4.41 12.22
CA LYS A 170 9.27 -5.65 12.90
C LYS A 170 9.13 -6.81 11.95
N GLU A 171 8.54 -6.56 10.81
CA GLU A 171 8.23 -7.59 9.82
C GLU A 171 8.29 -6.99 8.43
N LYS A 172 8.59 -7.82 7.45
CA LYS A 172 8.49 -7.48 6.04
C LYS A 172 8.21 -8.72 5.22
N GLY A 173 7.51 -8.55 4.11
CA GLY A 173 7.18 -9.63 3.20
C GLY A 173 7.12 -9.17 1.75
N PHE A 174 7.34 -10.13 0.85
CA PHE A 174 7.13 -9.96 -0.58
C PHE A 174 6.67 -11.29 -1.19
N SER A 175 5.63 -11.24 -2.02
CA SER A 175 5.13 -12.39 -2.78
C SER A 175 5.52 -12.22 -4.25
N PHE A 176 6.36 -13.14 -4.75
CA PHE A 176 6.73 -13.18 -6.17
C PHE A 176 5.56 -13.51 -7.09
N GLU A 177 4.57 -14.22 -6.58
CA GLU A 177 3.39 -14.64 -7.34
C GLU A 177 2.43 -13.48 -7.61
N THR A 178 2.22 -12.63 -6.59
CA THR A 178 1.22 -11.54 -6.64
C THR A 178 1.83 -10.15 -6.73
N GLY A 179 3.15 -10.01 -6.62
CA GLY A 179 3.81 -8.71 -6.52
C GLY A 179 3.57 -7.97 -5.20
N ARG A 180 2.74 -8.51 -4.30
CA ARG A 180 2.40 -7.84 -3.05
C ARG A 180 3.58 -7.77 -2.10
N TYR A 181 3.76 -6.61 -1.49
CA TYR A 181 4.76 -6.39 -0.45
C TYR A 181 4.13 -5.72 0.77
N ASN A 182 4.75 -5.97 1.91
CA ASN A 182 4.42 -5.29 3.15
C ASN A 182 5.67 -4.98 3.96
N ILE A 183 5.61 -3.92 4.74
CA ILE A 183 6.59 -3.59 5.75
C ILE A 183 5.88 -3.06 6.99
N LYS A 184 6.16 -3.71 8.14
CA LYS A 184 5.59 -3.40 9.45
C LYS A 184 6.64 -2.72 10.31
N TYR A 185 6.28 -1.57 10.83
CA TYR A 185 7.05 -0.82 11.81
C TYR A 185 6.39 -0.84 13.18
N LEU A 186 7.15 -0.52 14.20
CA LEU A 186 6.63 -0.23 15.52
C LEU A 186 6.89 1.26 15.80
N ILE A 187 5.83 2.05 15.96
CA ILE A 187 5.94 3.50 16.06
C ILE A 187 5.13 4.07 17.23
N THR A 188 5.58 5.24 17.69
CA THR A 188 4.78 6.21 18.43
C THR A 188 4.78 7.50 17.60
N ASN A 189 3.62 8.02 17.27
CA ASN A 189 3.49 9.19 16.41
C ASN A 189 2.33 10.05 16.90
N GLU A 190 2.57 11.32 17.09
CA GLU A 190 1.59 12.26 17.68
C GLU A 190 0.34 12.43 16.80
N GLU A 191 0.48 12.45 15.47
CA GLU A 191 -0.66 12.58 14.57
C GLU A 191 -1.55 11.34 14.59
N ILE A 192 -0.96 10.16 14.66
CA ILE A 192 -1.69 8.89 14.81
C ILE A 192 -2.37 8.84 16.18
N ASP A 193 -1.67 9.22 17.23
CA ASP A 193 -2.22 9.27 18.58
C ASP A 193 -3.44 10.19 18.67
N ASN A 194 -3.31 11.41 18.12
CA ASN A 194 -4.39 12.41 18.09
C ASN A 194 -5.58 11.94 17.23
N TYR A 195 -5.29 11.25 16.10
CA TYR A 195 -6.32 10.76 15.19
C TYR A 195 -7.13 9.61 15.79
N LEU A 196 -6.44 8.64 16.39
CA LEU A 196 -7.03 7.39 16.90
C LEU A 196 -7.32 7.40 18.41
N GLY A 197 -6.76 8.35 19.16
CA GLY A 197 -6.94 8.44 20.62
C GLY A 197 -6.12 7.39 21.40
N LEU A 198 -4.86 7.15 21.01
CA LEU A 198 -4.05 6.03 21.51
C LEU A 198 -3.21 6.32 22.77
N ASN A 199 -3.31 7.51 23.36
CA ASN A 199 -2.58 7.88 24.59
C ASN A 199 -1.04 7.68 24.53
N LYS A 200 -0.42 7.96 23.39
CA LYS A 200 1.02 7.79 23.11
C LYS A 200 1.50 6.33 23.21
N GLU A 201 0.63 5.39 23.00
CA GLU A 201 0.98 3.99 22.94
C GLU A 201 1.81 3.65 21.68
N LYS A 202 2.66 2.65 21.81
CA LYS A 202 3.41 2.09 20.69
C LYS A 202 2.49 1.16 19.90
N VAL A 203 2.35 1.40 18.60
CA VAL A 203 1.45 0.66 17.71
C VAL A 203 2.20 0.05 16.53
N SER A 204 1.64 -1.00 15.95
CA SER A 204 2.09 -1.48 14.64
C SER A 204 1.60 -0.50 13.56
N PHE A 205 2.48 -0.24 12.61
CA PHE A 205 2.24 0.59 11.45
C PHE A 205 2.70 -0.16 10.20
N ASP A 206 1.75 -0.69 9.47
CA ASP A 206 2.00 -1.48 8.28
C ASP A 206 1.76 -0.66 7.03
N ILE A 207 2.67 -0.77 6.05
CA ILE A 207 2.48 -0.25 4.70
C ILE A 207 2.44 -1.44 3.77
N ASN A 208 1.31 -1.61 3.07
CA ASN A 208 1.11 -2.64 2.08
C ASN A 208 0.99 -2.00 0.69
N GLY A 209 1.54 -2.67 -0.31
CA GLY A 209 1.43 -2.26 -1.71
C GLY A 209 1.56 -3.44 -2.65
N GLU A 210 1.46 -3.16 -3.92
CA GLU A 210 1.63 -4.13 -5.00
C GLU A 210 2.64 -3.59 -6.01
N TYR A 211 3.60 -4.44 -6.39
CA TYR A 211 4.59 -4.13 -7.41
C TYR A 211 4.15 -4.69 -8.74
N SER A 212 4.07 -3.83 -9.74
CA SER A 212 3.88 -4.21 -11.14
C SER A 212 4.98 -3.56 -11.98
N GLU A 213 5.56 -4.31 -12.90
CA GLU A 213 6.51 -3.77 -13.90
C GLU A 213 5.79 -2.97 -14.98
N ILE A 214 4.53 -3.28 -15.22
CA ILE A 214 3.70 -2.74 -16.31
C ILE A 214 2.86 -1.58 -15.80
N ASP A 215 2.22 -1.77 -14.65
CA ASP A 215 1.32 -0.80 -14.04
C ASP A 215 2.02 -0.10 -12.87
N LYS A 216 2.12 1.23 -12.97
CA LYS A 216 2.71 2.09 -11.93
C LYS A 216 1.65 2.88 -11.17
N THR A 217 0.42 2.38 -11.15
CA THR A 217 -0.67 2.99 -10.41
C THR A 217 -0.30 3.11 -8.94
N TYR A 218 -0.58 4.28 -8.34
CA TYR A 218 -0.35 4.49 -6.92
C TYR A 218 -1.29 3.60 -6.10
N PHE A 219 -0.71 2.72 -5.29
CA PHE A 219 -1.45 1.79 -4.46
C PHE A 219 -0.73 1.53 -3.14
N HIS A 220 -1.06 2.30 -2.12
CA HIS A 220 -0.59 2.02 -0.75
C HIS A 220 -1.76 1.99 0.22
N THR A 221 -1.75 0.98 1.08
CA THR A 221 -2.63 0.89 2.24
C THR A 221 -1.78 1.01 3.48
N ILE A 222 -2.10 1.96 4.35
CA ILE A 222 -1.58 1.96 5.72
C ILE A 222 -2.56 1.22 6.63
N ILE A 223 -2.01 0.45 7.57
CA ILE A 223 -2.78 -0.26 8.59
C ILE A 223 -2.14 0.04 9.93
N ILE A 224 -2.94 0.47 10.89
CA ILE A 224 -2.49 0.79 12.24
C ILE A 224 -3.24 -0.12 13.19
N GLY A 225 -2.50 -0.84 14.04
CA GLY A 225 -3.10 -1.78 14.97
C GLY A 225 -2.37 -1.84 16.29
N LYS A 226 -3.11 -2.25 17.31
CA LYS A 226 -2.58 -2.57 18.63
C LYS A 226 -2.53 -4.09 18.79
N ASN A 227 -1.35 -4.61 19.13
CA ASN A 227 -1.09 -6.05 19.23
C ASN A 227 -1.28 -6.76 17.88
N THR A 228 -2.29 -7.61 17.73
CA THR A 228 -2.61 -8.35 16.49
C THR A 228 -3.93 -7.91 15.86
N GLU A 229 -4.61 -6.92 16.45
CA GLU A 229 -5.88 -6.41 15.97
C GLU A 229 -5.68 -5.23 15.05
N ILE A 230 -6.46 -5.19 13.97
CA ILE A 230 -6.48 -4.06 13.04
C ILE A 230 -7.50 -3.06 13.55
N ASP A 231 -6.99 -1.93 14.06
CA ASP A 231 -7.86 -0.87 14.59
C ASP A 231 -8.28 0.12 13.49
N PHE A 232 -7.36 0.41 12.56
CA PHE A 232 -7.58 1.42 11.52
C PHE A 232 -6.82 1.09 10.24
N SER A 233 -7.43 1.39 9.09
CA SER A 233 -6.75 1.39 7.79
C SER A 233 -7.16 2.60 6.96
N GLU A 234 -6.21 3.13 6.18
CA GLU A 234 -6.45 4.19 5.20
C GLU A 234 -5.75 3.85 3.89
N LYS A 235 -6.44 4.09 2.77
CA LYS A 235 -5.95 3.83 1.43
C LYS A 235 -6.43 4.93 0.50
N VAL A 236 -5.52 5.44 -0.33
CA VAL A 236 -5.85 6.27 -1.49
C VAL A 236 -5.47 5.50 -2.73
N VAL A 237 -6.36 5.44 -3.69
CA VAL A 237 -6.18 4.70 -4.96
C VAL A 237 -6.44 5.65 -6.10
N GLU A 238 -5.54 5.68 -7.07
CA GLU A 238 -5.76 6.32 -8.35
C GLU A 238 -6.80 5.52 -9.15
N GLU A 239 -7.74 6.19 -9.81
CA GLU A 239 -8.67 5.51 -10.70
C GLU A 239 -7.95 5.09 -11.99
N GLU A 240 -8.33 3.93 -12.52
CA GLU A 240 -7.84 3.43 -13.80
C GLU A 240 -8.64 4.07 -14.96
N ILE A 241 -7.98 4.23 -16.10
CA ILE A 241 -8.68 4.62 -17.34
C ILE A 241 -9.49 3.40 -17.80
N ASP A 242 -10.80 3.52 -17.83
CA ASP A 242 -11.67 2.53 -18.47
C ASP A 242 -11.31 2.45 -19.99
N LYS A 243 -10.55 1.44 -20.36
CA LYS A 243 -10.18 1.18 -21.76
C LYS A 243 -11.33 0.66 -22.62
N GLU A 244 -12.52 0.48 -22.04
CA GLU A 244 -13.69 -0.04 -22.75
C GLU A 244 -14.44 0.99 -23.62
N ASN A 245 -14.05 2.26 -23.59
CA ASN A 245 -14.75 3.32 -24.35
C ASN A 245 -13.96 3.83 -25.59
N GLU A 246 -12.95 3.11 -26.06
CA GLU A 246 -12.18 3.46 -27.29
C GLU A 246 -12.46 2.49 -28.46
N GLU A 247 -13.68 1.94 -28.59
CA GLU A 247 -14.10 1.23 -29.80
C GLU A 247 -15.18 2.01 -30.58
#